data_f50986efed8528648349845c43a37a76
#
_entry.id   f50986efed8528648349845c43a37a76
#
_cell.length_a   1.000
_cell.length_b   1.000
_cell.length_c   1.000
_cell.angle_alpha   90.00
_cell.angle_beta   90.00
_cell.angle_gamma   90.00
#
_symmetry.space_group_name_H-M   'P 1'
#
loop_
_entity.id
_entity.type
_entity.pdbx_description
1 polymer ?
#
loop_
_entity_poly.entity_id
_entity_poly.type
_entity_poly.pdbx_seq_one_letter_code
_entity_poly.pdbx_strand_id
1 'polypeptide(L)'
;LNILINTHTGQIQIMRSISFALLLIIMLVKLSRRKMEVSITESTIFIILLTPILFSFSQLGHVANLPFFAQILLSVHVLFMSLWMGSLYPLWKISRKISGLPLKDRMHIFGRIAAFIVAILIVCGTSIAFLLFKDINSLINTSYCLGFIIKILFVMSILMLAAFNKWYFTPRLQNPKFAKNLSYAILFEMFLGFSILLTTGYITTVVGIE
;
A
#
# COMPACT_ATOMS: atom_id res chain seq x y z
N LEU A 1 -2.34 -5.23 -30.20
CA LEU A 1 -2.47 -3.75 -30.10
C LEU A 1 -3.95 -3.33 -30.12
N ASN A 2 -4.78 -3.93 -30.99
CA ASN A 2 -6.22 -3.58 -31.10
C ASN A 2 -7.00 -3.79 -29.80
N ILE A 3 -6.69 -4.82 -29.02
CA ILE A 3 -7.35 -5.10 -27.72
C ILE A 3 -7.00 -4.00 -26.71
N LEU A 4 -5.76 -3.55 -26.68
CA LEU A 4 -5.30 -2.50 -25.75
C LEU A 4 -5.95 -1.13 -26.04
N ILE A 5 -6.17 -0.80 -27.31
CA ILE A 5 -6.68 0.53 -27.71
C ILE A 5 -8.20 0.56 -27.66
N ASN A 6 -8.90 -0.52 -28.01
CA ASN A 6 -10.33 -0.55 -28.22
C ASN A 6 -11.15 -1.10 -27.05
N THR A 7 -10.49 -1.61 -25.98
CA THR A 7 -11.20 -2.06 -24.77
C THR A 7 -11.10 -1.04 -23.64
N HIS A 8 -12.18 -0.89 -22.86
CA HIS A 8 -12.20 -0.02 -21.67
C HIS A 8 -11.05 -0.33 -20.70
N THR A 9 -10.77 -1.62 -20.47
CA THR A 9 -9.65 -2.07 -19.63
C THR A 9 -8.30 -1.65 -20.20
N GLY A 10 -8.12 -1.75 -21.52
CA GLY A 10 -6.88 -1.35 -22.18
C GLY A 10 -6.64 0.15 -22.11
N GLN A 11 -7.67 0.98 -22.31
CA GLN A 11 -7.57 2.44 -22.18
C GLN A 11 -7.17 2.86 -20.76
N ILE A 12 -7.74 2.22 -19.74
CA ILE A 12 -7.37 2.46 -18.33
C ILE A 12 -5.90 2.08 -18.09
N GLN A 13 -5.43 0.96 -18.62
CA GLN A 13 -4.03 0.54 -18.50
C GLN A 13 -3.06 1.52 -19.18
N ILE A 14 -3.41 2.02 -20.36
CA ILE A 14 -2.62 3.03 -21.08
C ILE A 14 -2.55 4.32 -20.25
N MET A 15 -3.70 4.84 -19.79
CA MET A 15 -3.77 6.05 -18.96
C MET A 15 -2.91 5.91 -17.69
N ARG A 16 -3.01 4.77 -16.99
CA ARG A 16 -2.22 4.48 -15.80
C ARG A 16 -0.72 4.45 -16.11
N SER A 17 -0.33 3.78 -17.20
CA SER A 17 1.08 3.68 -17.61
C SER A 17 1.67 5.04 -17.97
N ILE A 18 0.94 5.87 -18.69
CA ILE A 18 1.37 7.25 -19.04
C ILE A 18 1.53 8.08 -17.77
N SER A 19 0.53 8.08 -16.86
CA SER A 19 0.59 8.83 -15.60
C SER A 19 1.76 8.38 -14.74
N PHE A 20 2.04 7.08 -14.68
CA PHE A 20 3.16 6.51 -13.95
C PHE A 20 4.51 6.93 -14.56
N ALA A 21 4.63 6.89 -15.88
CA ALA A 21 5.84 7.30 -16.60
C ALA A 21 6.13 8.80 -16.36
N LEU A 22 5.10 9.65 -16.41
CA LEU A 22 5.25 11.08 -16.15
C LEU A 22 5.69 11.36 -14.70
N LEU A 23 5.09 10.69 -13.71
CA LEU A 23 5.52 10.79 -12.31
C LEU A 23 6.97 10.35 -12.13
N LEU A 24 7.37 9.26 -12.77
CA LEU A 24 8.74 8.75 -12.71
C LEU A 24 9.72 9.76 -13.30
N ILE A 25 9.40 10.33 -14.47
CA ILE A 25 10.24 11.35 -15.12
C ILE A 25 10.40 12.58 -14.22
N ILE A 26 9.30 13.09 -13.64
CA ILE A 26 9.35 14.22 -12.72
C ILE A 26 10.25 13.91 -11.52
N MET A 27 10.12 12.72 -10.95
CA MET A 27 10.92 12.30 -9.81
C MET A 27 12.40 12.16 -10.15
N LEU A 28 12.75 11.59 -11.32
CA LEU A 28 14.12 11.45 -11.79
C LEU A 28 14.76 12.82 -12.08
N VAL A 29 14.03 13.74 -12.71
CA VAL A 29 14.50 15.12 -12.94
C VAL A 29 14.79 15.85 -11.64
N LYS A 30 13.91 15.72 -10.62
CA LYS A 30 14.13 16.30 -9.29
C LYS A 30 15.37 15.71 -8.61
N LEU A 31 15.51 14.41 -8.66
CA LEU A 31 16.67 13.72 -8.08
C LEU A 31 17.97 14.17 -8.75
N SER A 32 17.98 14.31 -10.07
CA SER A 32 19.13 14.80 -10.84
C SER A 32 19.50 16.25 -10.50
N ARG A 33 18.49 17.10 -10.30
CA ARG A 33 18.70 18.52 -9.95
C ARG A 33 19.03 18.74 -8.48
N ARG A 34 19.02 17.72 -7.63
CA ARG A 34 19.21 17.78 -6.16
C ARG A 34 18.31 18.81 -5.45
N LYS A 35 17.22 19.23 -6.10
CA LYS A 35 16.24 20.13 -5.50
C LYS A 35 15.29 19.34 -4.62
N MET A 36 15.45 19.46 -3.30
CA MET A 36 14.59 18.76 -2.31
C MET A 36 13.36 19.60 -1.94
N GLU A 37 13.30 20.87 -2.34
CA GLU A 37 12.15 21.73 -2.09
C GLU A 37 10.99 21.34 -2.99
N VAL A 38 9.82 21.25 -2.39
CA VAL A 38 8.57 20.90 -3.11
C VAL A 38 7.76 22.19 -3.28
N SER A 39 7.63 22.65 -4.52
CA SER A 39 6.76 23.79 -4.85
C SER A 39 5.29 23.37 -4.81
N ILE A 40 4.39 24.32 -4.54
CA ILE A 40 2.94 24.13 -4.59
C ILE A 40 2.53 23.59 -5.97
N THR A 41 3.07 24.16 -7.05
CA THR A 41 2.80 23.73 -8.43
C THR A 41 3.20 22.25 -8.65
N GLU A 42 4.33 21.83 -8.14
CA GLU A 42 4.80 20.44 -8.25
C GLU A 42 3.90 19.49 -7.45
N SER A 43 3.49 19.89 -6.25
CA SER A 43 2.53 19.12 -5.45
C SER A 43 1.20 18.96 -6.18
N THR A 44 0.71 20.00 -6.82
CA THR A 44 -0.54 19.96 -7.61
C THR A 44 -0.41 19.02 -8.80
N ILE A 45 0.69 19.09 -9.56
CA ILE A 45 0.95 18.18 -10.68
C ILE A 45 1.02 16.73 -10.18
N PHE A 46 1.70 16.49 -9.04
CA PHE A 46 1.80 15.16 -8.46
C PHE A 46 0.42 14.60 -8.09
N ILE A 47 -0.45 15.39 -7.47
CA ILE A 47 -1.82 14.99 -7.12
C ILE A 47 -2.63 14.70 -8.37
N ILE A 48 -2.57 15.57 -9.40
CA ILE A 48 -3.30 15.39 -10.66
C ILE A 48 -2.90 14.08 -11.35
N LEU A 49 -1.61 13.73 -11.36
CA LEU A 49 -1.13 12.49 -11.97
C LEU A 49 -1.38 11.26 -11.11
N LEU A 50 -1.39 11.40 -9.77
CA LEU A 50 -1.64 10.31 -8.84
C LEU A 50 -3.12 9.88 -8.84
N THR A 51 -4.04 10.84 -8.94
CA THR A 51 -5.49 10.58 -8.88
C THR A 51 -5.96 9.55 -9.92
N PRO A 52 -5.64 9.67 -11.23
CA PRO A 52 -6.06 8.68 -12.22
C PRO A 52 -5.40 7.31 -11.98
N ILE A 53 -4.19 7.26 -11.45
CA ILE A 53 -3.54 5.99 -11.07
C ILE A 53 -4.35 5.30 -9.98
N LEU A 54 -4.69 6.00 -8.90
CA LEU A 54 -5.45 5.44 -7.78
C LEU A 54 -6.84 4.98 -8.23
N PHE A 55 -7.55 5.81 -9.00
CA PHE A 55 -8.88 5.50 -9.47
C PHE A 55 -8.88 4.33 -10.48
N SER A 56 -7.82 4.16 -11.24
CA SER A 56 -7.70 3.05 -12.20
C SER A 56 -7.79 1.66 -11.55
N PHE A 57 -7.40 1.53 -10.28
CA PHE A 57 -7.52 0.26 -9.56
C PHE A 57 -8.97 -0.11 -9.25
N SER A 58 -9.85 0.87 -9.09
CA SER A 58 -11.27 0.64 -8.84
C SER A 58 -12.07 0.31 -10.11
N GLN A 59 -11.49 0.60 -11.28
CA GLN A 59 -12.13 0.33 -12.58
C GLN A 59 -11.83 -1.08 -13.11
N LEU A 60 -11.05 -1.87 -12.38
CA LEU A 60 -10.64 -3.22 -12.76
C LEU A 60 -11.17 -4.24 -11.74
N GLY A 61 -11.50 -5.43 -12.23
CA GLY A 61 -12.00 -6.52 -11.39
C GLY A 61 -13.42 -6.27 -10.87
N HIS A 62 -13.78 -6.99 -9.81
CA HIS A 62 -15.17 -7.03 -9.30
C HIS A 62 -15.64 -5.72 -8.68
N VAL A 63 -14.73 -4.88 -8.22
CA VAL A 63 -15.07 -3.57 -7.62
C VAL A 63 -15.58 -2.58 -8.68
N ALA A 64 -15.25 -2.75 -9.95
CA ALA A 64 -15.77 -1.94 -11.04
C ALA A 64 -17.31 -2.00 -11.15
N ASN A 65 -17.91 -3.13 -10.76
CA ASN A 65 -19.36 -3.35 -10.77
C ASN A 65 -20.06 -2.91 -9.49
N LEU A 66 -19.30 -2.46 -8.47
CA LEU A 66 -19.85 -1.96 -7.21
C LEU A 66 -20.24 -0.47 -7.33
N PRO A 67 -21.08 0.03 -6.41
CA PRO A 67 -21.44 1.45 -6.35
C PRO A 67 -20.20 2.35 -6.29
N PHE A 68 -20.30 3.55 -6.82
CA PHE A 68 -19.21 4.56 -6.88
C PHE A 68 -18.52 4.78 -5.52
N PHE A 69 -19.27 4.71 -4.42
CA PHE A 69 -18.73 4.78 -3.07
C PHE A 69 -17.67 3.69 -2.79
N ALA A 70 -17.91 2.44 -3.22
CA ALA A 70 -16.94 1.34 -3.05
C ALA A 70 -15.67 1.57 -3.87
N GLN A 71 -15.79 2.19 -5.05
CA GLN A 71 -14.65 2.57 -5.88
C GLN A 71 -13.79 3.65 -5.20
N ILE A 72 -14.43 4.62 -4.53
CA ILE A 72 -13.71 5.62 -3.71
C ILE A 72 -13.01 4.94 -2.53
N LEU A 73 -13.70 4.06 -1.80
CA LEU A 73 -13.08 3.32 -0.69
C LEU A 73 -11.84 2.53 -1.13
N LEU A 74 -11.89 1.88 -2.30
CA LEU A 74 -10.73 1.16 -2.84
C LEU A 74 -9.60 2.12 -3.20
N SER A 75 -9.90 3.25 -3.84
CA SER A 75 -8.89 4.26 -4.18
C SER A 75 -8.19 4.81 -2.94
N VAL A 76 -8.95 5.09 -1.88
CA VAL A 76 -8.43 5.51 -0.57
C VAL A 76 -7.58 4.40 0.06
N HIS A 77 -8.06 3.15 0.02
CA HIS A 77 -7.31 2.00 0.54
C HIS A 77 -5.96 1.84 -0.17
N VAL A 78 -5.93 1.92 -1.50
CA VAL A 78 -4.71 1.84 -2.30
C VAL A 78 -3.76 3.00 -1.99
N LEU A 79 -4.27 4.22 -1.83
CA LEU A 79 -3.48 5.39 -1.45
C LEU A 79 -2.75 5.16 -0.11
N PHE A 80 -3.50 4.82 0.94
CA PHE A 80 -2.93 4.63 2.27
C PHE A 80 -1.99 3.43 2.35
N MET A 81 -2.28 2.36 1.60
CA MET A 81 -1.37 1.23 1.45
C MET A 81 -0.05 1.65 0.79
N SER A 82 -0.11 2.46 -0.28
CA SER A 82 1.07 2.96 -0.99
C SER A 82 1.91 3.88 -0.11
N LEU A 83 1.29 4.75 0.69
CA LEU A 83 1.97 5.62 1.65
C LEU A 83 2.68 4.80 2.73
N TRP A 84 2.01 3.78 3.27
CA TRP A 84 2.59 2.93 4.29
C TRP A 84 3.76 2.11 3.74
N MET A 85 3.57 1.38 2.65
CA MET A 85 4.64 0.60 2.00
C MET A 85 5.82 1.47 1.57
N GLY A 86 5.54 2.62 0.96
CA GLY A 86 6.57 3.55 0.52
C GLY A 86 7.40 4.13 1.67
N SER A 87 6.83 4.25 2.87
CA SER A 87 7.53 4.75 4.06
C SER A 87 8.48 3.74 4.70
N LEU A 88 8.28 2.43 4.46
CA LEU A 88 9.10 1.39 5.10
C LEU A 88 10.57 1.43 4.64
N TYR A 89 10.84 1.68 3.36
CA TYR A 89 12.21 1.73 2.84
C TYR A 89 13.05 2.87 3.45
N PRO A 90 12.61 4.14 3.45
CA PRO A 90 13.34 5.19 4.16
C PRO A 90 13.48 4.91 5.65
N LEU A 91 12.49 4.32 6.28
CA LEU A 91 12.51 3.95 7.69
C LEU A 91 13.60 2.90 7.98
N TRP A 92 13.66 1.86 7.17
CA TRP A 92 14.71 0.84 7.21
C TRP A 92 16.11 1.48 7.04
N LYS A 93 16.27 2.39 6.06
CA LYS A 93 17.54 3.06 5.81
C LYS A 93 17.97 3.93 7.00
N ILE A 94 17.02 4.61 7.64
CA ILE A 94 17.27 5.42 8.83
C ILE A 94 17.65 4.53 10.02
N SER A 95 16.93 3.44 10.26
CA SER A 95 17.19 2.52 11.37
C SER A 95 18.56 1.85 11.32
N ARG A 96 19.17 1.77 10.12
CA ARG A 96 20.55 1.27 9.92
C ARG A 96 21.62 2.35 10.13
N LYS A 97 21.27 3.63 9.99
CA LYS A 97 22.24 4.73 10.06
C LYS A 97 22.26 5.43 11.41
N ILE A 98 21.15 5.42 12.12
CA ILE A 98 20.95 6.15 13.36
C ILE A 98 20.55 5.17 14.45
N SER A 99 21.01 5.41 15.68
CA SER A 99 20.65 4.64 16.89
C SER A 99 20.37 5.59 18.06
N GLY A 100 19.83 5.05 19.15
CA GLY A 100 19.60 5.83 20.36
C GLY A 100 18.36 6.74 20.31
N LEU A 101 18.40 7.82 21.06
CA LEU A 101 17.28 8.76 21.21
C LEU A 101 16.79 9.35 19.88
N PRO A 102 17.65 9.79 18.93
CA PRO A 102 17.18 10.35 17.68
C PRO A 102 16.39 9.36 16.83
N LEU A 103 16.73 8.07 16.87
CA LEU A 103 15.97 7.01 16.19
C LEU A 103 14.63 6.79 16.90
N LYS A 104 14.64 6.72 18.23
CA LYS A 104 13.44 6.53 19.05
C LYS A 104 12.38 7.60 18.77
N ASP A 105 12.77 8.87 18.72
CA ASP A 105 11.85 9.99 18.48
C ASP A 105 11.21 9.90 17.09
N ARG A 106 12.01 9.58 16.07
CA ARG A 106 11.51 9.38 14.70
C ARG A 106 10.54 8.20 14.61
N MET A 107 10.87 7.08 15.29
CA MET A 107 9.99 5.91 15.34
C MET A 107 8.69 6.19 16.10
N HIS A 108 8.73 7.04 17.12
CA HIS A 108 7.53 7.46 17.86
C HIS A 108 6.57 8.27 16.98
N ILE A 109 7.11 9.22 16.22
CA ILE A 109 6.31 10.04 15.27
C ILE A 109 5.74 9.14 14.18
N PHE A 110 6.59 8.32 13.56
CA PHE A 110 6.16 7.37 12.53
C PHE A 110 5.09 6.42 13.05
N GLY A 111 5.26 5.85 14.24
CA GLY A 111 4.30 4.92 14.83
C GLY A 111 2.90 5.51 15.10
N ARG A 112 2.80 6.83 15.31
CA ARG A 112 1.50 7.53 15.40
C ARG A 112 0.84 7.65 14.03
N ILE A 113 1.61 8.08 13.03
CA ILE A 113 1.13 8.22 11.65
C ILE A 113 0.73 6.84 11.10
N ALA A 114 1.57 5.82 11.31
CA ALA A 114 1.30 4.46 10.88
C ALA A 114 0.02 3.89 11.52
N ALA A 115 -0.23 4.17 12.80
CA ALA A 115 -1.46 3.73 13.46
C ALA A 115 -2.71 4.35 12.83
N PHE A 116 -2.66 5.62 12.45
CA PHE A 116 -3.75 6.29 11.73
C PHE A 116 -3.96 5.69 10.33
N ILE A 117 -2.88 5.48 9.57
CA ILE A 117 -2.92 4.84 8.25
C ILE A 117 -3.55 3.44 8.36
N VAL A 118 -3.10 2.63 9.32
CA VAL A 118 -3.60 1.27 9.54
C VAL A 118 -5.09 1.28 9.91
N ALA A 119 -5.55 2.21 10.73
CA ALA A 119 -6.96 2.34 11.06
C ALA A 119 -7.82 2.60 9.80
N ILE A 120 -7.38 3.50 8.91
CA ILE A 120 -8.07 3.75 7.64
C ILE A 120 -8.04 2.50 6.75
N LEU A 121 -6.89 1.81 6.66
CA LEU A 121 -6.77 0.58 5.87
C LEU A 121 -7.72 -0.52 6.34
N ILE A 122 -7.87 -0.70 7.65
CA ILE A 122 -8.82 -1.67 8.23
C ILE A 122 -10.25 -1.27 7.90
N VAL A 123 -10.63 -0.02 8.12
CA VAL A 123 -12.00 0.46 7.84
C VAL A 123 -12.33 0.31 6.35
N CYS A 124 -11.47 0.79 5.46
CA CYS A 124 -11.71 0.66 4.02
C CYS A 124 -11.71 -0.81 3.57
N GLY A 125 -10.74 -1.61 4.02
CA GLY A 125 -10.61 -3.01 3.64
C GLY A 125 -11.79 -3.87 4.10
N THR A 126 -12.25 -3.69 5.33
CA THR A 126 -13.43 -4.42 5.85
C THR A 126 -14.71 -3.96 5.16
N SER A 127 -14.90 -2.65 4.93
CA SER A 127 -16.07 -2.14 4.20
C SER A 127 -16.14 -2.70 2.78
N ILE A 128 -15.03 -2.73 2.04
CA ILE A 128 -14.97 -3.31 0.70
C ILE A 128 -15.26 -4.81 0.75
N ALA A 129 -14.72 -5.53 1.72
CA ALA A 129 -14.98 -6.95 1.90
C ALA A 129 -16.48 -7.22 2.12
N PHE A 130 -17.14 -6.46 3.00
CA PHE A 130 -18.60 -6.59 3.22
C PHE A 130 -19.42 -6.29 1.97
N LEU A 131 -19.02 -5.30 1.15
CA LEU A 131 -19.72 -4.97 -0.09
C LEU A 131 -19.51 -6.03 -1.17
N LEU A 132 -18.35 -6.68 -1.17
CA LEU A 132 -18.00 -7.71 -2.16
C LEU A 132 -18.67 -9.04 -1.83
N PHE A 133 -18.79 -9.37 -0.55
CA PHE A 133 -19.29 -10.66 -0.07
C PHE A 133 -20.77 -10.59 0.33
N LYS A 134 -21.65 -10.46 -0.67
CA LYS A 134 -23.10 -10.46 -0.44
C LYS A 134 -23.63 -11.82 0.07
N ASP A 135 -22.93 -12.91 -0.25
CA ASP A 135 -23.34 -14.28 0.14
C ASP A 135 -22.12 -15.09 0.59
N ILE A 136 -22.04 -15.30 1.91
CA ILE A 136 -20.91 -16.00 2.55
C ILE A 136 -20.86 -17.47 2.14
N ASN A 137 -22.01 -18.09 1.82
CA ASN A 137 -22.07 -19.51 1.44
C ASN A 137 -21.48 -19.77 0.06
N SER A 138 -21.58 -18.84 -0.87
CA SER A 138 -20.98 -18.97 -2.21
C SER A 138 -19.45 -18.81 -2.18
N LEU A 139 -18.91 -18.15 -1.16
CA LEU A 139 -17.48 -17.91 -0.99
C LEU A 139 -16.71 -19.13 -0.53
N ILE A 140 -17.28 -19.93 0.39
CA ILE A 140 -16.56 -20.99 1.12
C ILE A 140 -16.05 -22.09 0.17
N ASN A 141 -16.70 -22.27 -0.99
CA ASN A 141 -16.38 -23.34 -1.95
C ASN A 141 -15.55 -22.89 -3.16
N THR A 142 -15.02 -21.67 -3.18
CA THR A 142 -14.26 -21.14 -4.32
C THR A 142 -12.77 -20.98 -4.02
N SER A 143 -11.93 -21.10 -5.05
CA SER A 143 -10.49 -20.81 -4.99
C SER A 143 -10.21 -19.37 -4.53
N TYR A 144 -11.17 -18.46 -4.69
CA TYR A 144 -11.14 -17.10 -4.19
C TYR A 144 -11.07 -17.02 -2.65
N CYS A 145 -11.83 -17.88 -1.96
CA CYS A 145 -11.82 -17.95 -0.50
C CYS A 145 -10.43 -18.27 0.05
N LEU A 146 -9.75 -19.25 -0.53
CA LEU A 146 -8.39 -19.63 -0.10
C LEU A 146 -7.43 -18.46 -0.24
N GLY A 147 -7.44 -17.79 -1.38
CA GLY A 147 -6.60 -16.59 -1.62
C GLY A 147 -6.90 -15.47 -0.63
N PHE A 148 -8.18 -15.23 -0.33
CA PHE A 148 -8.61 -14.23 0.63
C PHE A 148 -8.15 -14.56 2.06
N ILE A 149 -8.26 -15.83 2.49
CA ILE A 149 -7.76 -16.30 3.79
C ILE A 149 -6.23 -16.08 3.89
N ILE A 150 -5.47 -16.45 2.86
CA ILE A 150 -4.02 -16.26 2.82
C ILE A 150 -3.69 -14.76 2.95
N LYS A 151 -4.42 -13.90 2.23
CA LYS A 151 -4.26 -12.45 2.34
C LYS A 151 -4.52 -11.95 3.77
N ILE A 152 -5.59 -12.40 4.41
CA ILE A 152 -5.90 -12.02 5.81
C ILE A 152 -4.81 -12.49 6.77
N LEU A 153 -4.26 -13.70 6.59
CA LEU A 153 -3.17 -14.20 7.41
C LEU A 153 -1.91 -13.31 7.28
N PHE A 154 -1.56 -12.89 6.06
CA PHE A 154 -0.45 -11.95 5.86
C PHE A 154 -0.73 -10.59 6.50
N VAL A 155 -1.96 -10.06 6.36
CA VAL A 155 -2.37 -8.80 6.98
C VAL A 155 -2.27 -8.89 8.51
N MET A 156 -2.76 -9.97 9.12
CA MET A 156 -2.63 -10.17 10.57
C MET A 156 -1.18 -10.27 11.00
N SER A 157 -0.35 -10.98 10.24
CA SER A 157 1.09 -11.12 10.52
C SER A 157 1.82 -9.78 10.49
N ILE A 158 1.52 -8.92 9.51
CA ILE A 158 2.18 -7.61 9.38
C ILE A 158 1.69 -6.64 10.45
N LEU A 159 0.40 -6.68 10.84
CA LEU A 159 -0.14 -5.89 11.94
C LEU A 159 0.47 -6.28 13.28
N MET A 160 0.63 -7.58 13.53
CA MET A 160 1.30 -8.10 14.74
C MET A 160 2.76 -7.64 14.79
N LEU A 161 3.48 -7.71 13.68
CA LEU A 161 4.86 -7.26 13.59
C LEU A 161 4.99 -5.74 13.79
N ALA A 162 4.11 -4.94 13.18
CA ALA A 162 4.07 -3.49 13.35
C ALA A 162 3.77 -3.10 14.81
N ALA A 163 2.83 -3.81 15.46
CA ALA A 163 2.55 -3.66 16.88
C ALA A 163 3.77 -3.99 17.74
N PHE A 164 4.44 -5.10 17.43
CA PHE A 164 5.67 -5.51 18.12
C PHE A 164 6.79 -4.48 17.93
N ASN A 165 6.98 -3.94 16.74
CA ASN A 165 7.92 -2.86 16.47
C ASN A 165 7.62 -1.61 17.31
N LYS A 166 6.34 -1.22 17.38
CA LYS A 166 5.91 -0.03 18.11
C LYS A 166 6.07 -0.17 19.64
N TRP A 167 5.64 -1.30 20.21
CA TRP A 167 5.55 -1.45 21.66
C TRP A 167 6.79 -2.15 22.28
N TYR A 168 7.49 -2.96 21.53
CA TYR A 168 8.64 -3.70 22.05
C TYR A 168 9.98 -3.08 21.63
N PHE A 169 10.22 -2.88 20.33
CA PHE A 169 11.50 -2.36 19.86
C PHE A 169 11.65 -0.87 20.09
N THR A 170 10.65 -0.06 19.75
CA THR A 170 10.75 1.41 19.81
C THR A 170 11.11 1.94 21.20
N PRO A 171 10.54 1.48 22.33
CA PRO A 171 10.92 1.94 23.65
C PRO A 171 12.39 1.61 24.01
N ARG A 172 12.94 0.51 23.47
CA ARG A 172 14.27 -0.03 23.78
C ARG A 172 15.40 0.44 22.86
N LEU A 173 15.13 1.36 21.95
CA LEU A 173 16.08 1.83 20.92
C LEU A 173 17.30 2.58 21.49
N GLN A 174 17.33 2.88 22.78
CA GLN A 174 18.55 3.38 23.45
C GLN A 174 19.70 2.38 23.37
N ASN A 175 19.41 1.07 23.29
CA ASN A 175 20.42 0.04 23.11
C ASN A 175 20.62 -0.24 21.60
N PRO A 176 21.86 -0.16 21.05
CA PRO A 176 22.15 -0.36 19.63
C PRO A 176 21.70 -1.71 19.06
N LYS A 177 21.68 -2.76 19.89
CA LYS A 177 21.18 -4.09 19.47
C LYS A 177 19.73 -4.05 18.99
N PHE A 178 18.90 -3.27 19.67
CA PHE A 178 17.48 -3.15 19.28
C PHE A 178 17.29 -2.36 17.98
N ALA A 179 18.16 -1.41 17.65
CA ALA A 179 18.12 -0.70 16.37
C ALA A 179 18.38 -1.67 15.20
N LYS A 180 19.33 -2.59 15.35
CA LYS A 180 19.61 -3.64 14.36
C LYS A 180 18.41 -4.59 14.20
N ASN A 181 17.84 -5.05 15.32
CA ASN A 181 16.66 -5.92 15.29
C ASN A 181 15.45 -5.24 14.64
N LEU A 182 15.22 -3.96 14.97
CA LEU A 182 14.18 -3.17 14.32
C LEU A 182 14.38 -3.09 12.80
N SER A 183 15.61 -2.91 12.32
CA SER A 183 15.89 -2.86 10.89
C SER A 183 15.53 -4.17 10.17
N TYR A 184 15.76 -5.31 10.80
CA TYR A 184 15.35 -6.61 10.26
C TYR A 184 13.83 -6.79 10.30
N ALA A 185 13.18 -6.34 11.37
CA ALA A 185 11.72 -6.38 11.48
C ALA A 185 11.05 -5.52 10.39
N ILE A 186 11.57 -4.32 10.12
CA ILE A 186 11.07 -3.47 9.01
C ILE A 186 11.29 -4.15 7.64
N LEU A 187 12.43 -4.82 7.42
CA LEU A 187 12.68 -5.61 6.21
C LEU A 187 11.63 -6.73 6.06
N PHE A 188 11.29 -7.40 7.14
CA PHE A 188 10.28 -8.44 7.14
C PHE A 188 8.87 -7.89 6.91
N GLU A 189 8.55 -6.68 7.45
CA GLU A 189 7.32 -5.95 7.09
C GLU A 189 7.25 -5.66 5.58
N MET A 190 8.35 -5.23 4.96
CA MET A 190 8.41 -5.00 3.52
C MET A 190 8.14 -6.30 2.74
N PHE A 191 8.73 -7.40 3.16
CA PHE A 191 8.51 -8.72 2.53
C PHE A 191 7.04 -9.16 2.65
N LEU A 192 6.45 -9.07 3.85
CA LEU A 192 5.03 -9.40 4.07
C LEU A 192 4.11 -8.49 3.24
N GLY A 193 4.39 -7.19 3.20
CA GLY A 193 3.63 -6.24 2.39
C GLY A 193 3.69 -6.58 0.89
N PHE A 194 4.86 -6.97 0.39
CA PHE A 194 5.01 -7.43 -0.98
C PHE A 194 4.23 -8.73 -1.25
N SER A 195 4.24 -9.65 -0.29
CA SER A 195 3.45 -10.89 -0.38
C SER A 195 1.94 -10.61 -0.42
N ILE A 196 1.45 -9.62 0.33
CA ILE A 196 0.05 -9.17 0.27
C ILE A 196 -0.28 -8.62 -1.13
N LEU A 197 0.61 -7.83 -1.72
CA LEU A 197 0.43 -7.30 -3.08
C LEU A 197 0.35 -8.41 -4.12
N LEU A 198 1.28 -9.37 -4.06
CA LEU A 198 1.29 -10.53 -4.97
C LEU A 198 0.01 -11.37 -4.83
N THR A 199 -0.39 -11.67 -3.59
CA THR A 199 -1.61 -12.43 -3.32
C THR A 199 -2.84 -11.67 -3.83
N THR A 200 -2.89 -10.35 -3.63
CA THR A 200 -4.00 -9.51 -4.13
C THR A 200 -4.02 -9.52 -5.65
N GLY A 201 -2.87 -9.36 -6.32
CA GLY A 201 -2.76 -9.43 -7.77
C GLY A 201 -3.22 -10.80 -8.31
N TYR A 202 -2.80 -11.88 -7.68
CA TYR A 202 -3.23 -13.24 -8.05
C TYR A 202 -4.75 -13.43 -7.94
N ILE A 203 -5.35 -13.02 -6.81
CA ILE A 203 -6.80 -13.13 -6.59
C ILE A 203 -7.58 -12.32 -7.63
N THR A 204 -7.11 -11.12 -7.96
CA THR A 204 -7.85 -10.22 -8.86
C THR A 204 -7.70 -10.56 -10.35
N THR A 205 -6.59 -11.21 -10.72
CA THR A 205 -6.27 -11.47 -12.14
C THR A 205 -6.46 -12.93 -12.58
N VAL A 206 -6.24 -13.89 -11.68
CA VAL A 206 -6.22 -15.31 -12.03
C VAL A 206 -7.47 -16.03 -11.52
N VAL A 207 -7.84 -15.78 -10.27
CA VAL A 207 -8.92 -16.56 -9.64
C VAL A 207 -10.28 -16.04 -10.06
N GLY A 208 -10.48 -14.72 -10.18
CA GLY A 208 -11.80 -14.15 -10.46
C GLY A 208 -12.89 -14.63 -9.47
N ILE A 209 -14.04 -13.97 -9.45
CA ILE A 209 -15.26 -14.56 -8.85
C ILE A 209 -16.06 -15.08 -10.05
N GLU A 210 -16.08 -16.36 -10.24
CA GLU A 210 -17.03 -17.03 -11.17
C GLU A 210 -18.44 -16.97 -10.60
#